data_0d746a72ce8943caf19a18f7b4761470
#
_entry.id   0d746a72ce8943caf19a18f7b4761470
#
_cell.length_a   1.000
_cell.length_b   1.000
_cell.length_c   1.000
_cell.angle_alpha   90.00
_cell.angle_beta   90.00
_cell.angle_gamma   90.00
#
_symmetry.space_group_name_H-M   'P 1'
#
loop_
_entity.id
_entity.type
_entity.pdbx_description
1 polymer ?
#
loop_
_entity_poly.entity_id
_entity_poly.type
_entity_poly.pdbx_seq_one_letter_code
_entity_poly.pdbx_strand_id
1 'polypeptide(L)'
;MNYKEAVHLQNEMKKFPKLKVMEAFMYRHHPQMQKLKTLVNDSTIGELRTIHTMFSYFNDNPGDIRNKPDIGGGGLLDIGCYCISFSRFIFDSEPKRVCATIEYDPKLKTDRLVSAVMEFDKGNSAFTCSTQLTNHQYAKILGTKGRIEIEVPFTPDPETSAKILLHNDGGSREFLFDPCDQYTLQGEMFSQAIINDTKVFTPFDDAVANMKVIDKIFESGKTGKWIEL
;
A
#
# COMPACT_ATOMS: atom_id res chain seq x y z
N MET A 1 -5.08 16.87 0.97
CA MET A 1 -3.94 16.00 0.67
C MET A 1 -3.02 15.82 1.88
N ASN A 2 -3.66 15.67 3.03
CA ASN A 2 -3.02 15.40 4.32
C ASN A 2 -4.05 14.77 5.26
N TYR A 3 -3.61 14.29 6.41
CA TYR A 3 -4.46 13.65 7.40
C TYR A 3 -5.63 14.54 7.87
N LYS A 4 -5.39 15.85 8.05
CA LYS A 4 -6.43 16.78 8.48
C LYS A 4 -7.56 16.89 7.47
N GLU A 5 -7.24 16.93 6.19
CA GLU A 5 -8.25 16.96 5.11
C GLU A 5 -8.99 15.63 5.00
N ALA A 6 -8.31 14.49 5.19
CA ALA A 6 -8.95 13.18 5.21
C ALA A 6 -9.96 13.08 6.37
N VAL A 7 -9.61 13.54 7.58
CA VAL A 7 -10.52 13.61 8.73
C VAL A 7 -11.68 14.56 8.45
N HIS A 8 -11.44 15.70 7.80
CA HIS A 8 -12.51 16.63 7.42
C HIS A 8 -13.51 15.95 6.48
N LEU A 9 -13.02 15.28 5.43
CA LEU A 9 -13.87 14.54 4.50
C LEU A 9 -14.65 13.43 5.21
N GLN A 10 -14.01 12.67 6.11
CA GLN A 10 -14.68 11.65 6.93
C GLN A 10 -15.86 12.24 7.74
N ASN A 11 -15.68 13.43 8.31
CA ASN A 11 -16.74 14.10 9.06
C ASN A 11 -17.87 14.61 8.15
N GLU A 12 -17.54 15.08 6.94
CA GLU A 12 -18.55 15.46 5.94
C GLU A 12 -19.39 14.25 5.50
N MET A 13 -18.74 13.08 5.28
CA MET A 13 -19.43 11.84 4.92
C MET A 13 -20.51 11.42 5.91
N LYS A 14 -20.32 11.70 7.23
CA LYS A 14 -21.32 11.39 8.26
C LYS A 14 -22.66 12.09 8.04
N LYS A 15 -22.67 13.19 7.28
CA LYS A 15 -23.90 13.91 6.91
C LYS A 15 -24.70 13.18 5.81
N PHE A 16 -24.07 12.22 5.14
CA PHE A 16 -24.63 11.48 4.00
C PHE A 16 -24.54 9.96 4.19
N PRO A 17 -25.19 9.39 5.23
CA PRO A 17 -24.99 7.99 5.65
C PRO A 17 -25.42 6.95 4.60
N LYS A 18 -26.17 7.36 3.57
CA LYS A 18 -26.58 6.50 2.46
C LYS A 18 -25.55 6.42 1.34
N LEU A 19 -24.56 7.32 1.32
CA LEU A 19 -23.50 7.28 0.32
C LEU A 19 -22.43 6.26 0.71
N LYS A 20 -21.98 5.49 -0.27
CA LYS A 20 -20.83 4.61 -0.13
C LYS A 20 -19.59 5.37 -0.61
N VAL A 21 -18.54 5.30 0.17
CA VAL A 21 -17.24 5.92 -0.16
C VAL A 21 -16.14 4.90 0.15
N MET A 22 -15.18 4.75 -0.76
CA MET A 22 -14.07 3.83 -0.64
C MET A 22 -12.85 4.43 -1.33
N GLU A 23 -11.67 4.25 -0.75
CA GLU A 23 -10.42 4.54 -1.44
C GLU A 23 -10.10 3.43 -2.43
N ALA A 24 -9.66 3.83 -3.64
CA ALA A 24 -9.53 2.93 -4.78
C ALA A 24 -8.20 2.17 -4.80
N PHE A 25 -7.85 1.45 -3.74
CA PHE A 25 -6.71 0.53 -3.74
C PHE A 25 -7.07 -0.79 -4.45
N MET A 26 -7.07 -0.76 -5.79
CA MET A 26 -7.47 -1.86 -6.66
C MET A 26 -6.71 -3.17 -6.40
N TYR A 27 -5.42 -3.08 -6.04
CA TYR A 27 -4.58 -4.27 -5.81
C TYR A 27 -5.13 -5.20 -4.71
N ARG A 28 -5.86 -4.66 -3.72
CA ARG A 28 -6.47 -5.45 -2.62
C ARG A 28 -7.56 -6.40 -3.13
N HIS A 29 -8.14 -6.13 -4.30
CA HIS A 29 -9.18 -6.95 -4.92
C HIS A 29 -8.61 -8.08 -5.78
N HIS A 30 -7.32 -8.03 -6.13
CA HIS A 30 -6.67 -9.08 -6.91
C HIS A 30 -6.64 -10.42 -6.14
N PRO A 31 -6.94 -11.57 -6.77
CA PRO A 31 -6.94 -12.89 -6.12
C PRO A 31 -5.65 -13.25 -5.38
N GLN A 32 -4.49 -12.78 -5.88
CA GLN A 32 -3.21 -12.98 -5.19
C GLN A 32 -3.19 -12.40 -3.76
N MET A 33 -3.88 -11.26 -3.52
CA MET A 33 -3.94 -10.64 -2.18
C MET A 33 -4.78 -11.44 -1.21
N GLN A 34 -5.87 -12.03 -1.68
CA GLN A 34 -6.72 -12.93 -0.88
C GLN A 34 -5.93 -14.18 -0.48
N LYS A 35 -5.19 -14.75 -1.43
CA LYS A 35 -4.33 -15.90 -1.17
C LYS A 35 -3.21 -15.55 -0.19
N LEU A 36 -2.54 -14.42 -0.38
CA LEU A 36 -1.52 -13.92 0.54
C LEU A 36 -2.05 -13.80 1.97
N LYS A 37 -3.20 -13.13 2.15
CA LYS A 37 -3.83 -12.97 3.47
C LYS A 37 -4.14 -14.32 4.11
N THR A 38 -4.65 -15.30 3.35
CA THR A 38 -4.88 -16.66 3.81
C THR A 38 -3.58 -17.33 4.29
N LEU A 39 -2.52 -17.30 3.48
CA LEU A 39 -1.23 -17.92 3.83
C LEU A 39 -0.61 -17.34 5.11
N VAL A 40 -0.76 -16.02 5.32
CA VAL A 40 -0.28 -15.35 6.55
C VAL A 40 -1.15 -15.73 7.75
N ASN A 41 -2.48 -15.68 7.62
CA ASN A 41 -3.42 -15.99 8.70
C ASN A 41 -3.35 -17.45 9.14
N ASP A 42 -3.14 -18.38 8.21
CA ASP A 42 -2.98 -19.83 8.49
C ASP A 42 -1.60 -20.16 9.09
N SER A 43 -0.79 -19.14 9.38
CA SER A 43 0.57 -19.31 9.89
C SER A 43 1.47 -20.21 9.02
N THR A 44 1.24 -20.26 7.71
CA THR A 44 2.01 -21.07 6.76
C THR A 44 3.51 -20.70 6.75
N ILE A 45 3.82 -19.44 7.08
CA ILE A 45 5.19 -18.94 7.27
C ILE A 45 5.57 -18.76 8.76
N GLY A 46 4.78 -19.32 9.67
CA GLY A 46 4.91 -19.08 11.11
C GLY A 46 4.42 -17.70 11.51
N GLU A 47 5.02 -17.11 12.55
CA GLU A 47 4.69 -15.74 12.97
C GLU A 47 5.29 -14.75 11.98
N LEU A 48 4.47 -13.82 11.47
CA LEU A 48 4.91 -12.71 10.63
C LEU A 48 5.92 -11.82 11.41
N ARG A 49 7.05 -11.51 10.80
CA ARG A 49 8.11 -10.69 11.42
C ARG A 49 8.44 -9.44 10.66
N THR A 50 8.57 -9.52 9.34
CA THR A 50 8.90 -8.33 8.55
C THR A 50 8.31 -8.38 7.14
N ILE A 51 8.05 -7.20 6.60
CA ILE A 51 7.59 -7.00 5.23
C ILE A 51 8.54 -6.02 4.54
N HIS A 52 8.99 -6.37 3.34
CA HIS A 52 9.78 -5.47 2.50
C HIS A 52 9.04 -5.25 1.19
N THR A 53 8.80 -3.99 0.84
CA THR A 53 8.17 -3.63 -0.43
C THR A 53 8.96 -2.58 -1.18
N MET A 54 8.84 -2.62 -2.50
CA MET A 54 9.34 -1.58 -3.38
C MET A 54 8.32 -1.28 -4.45
N PHE A 55 8.20 0.00 -4.79
CA PHE A 55 7.42 0.45 -5.93
C PHE A 55 8.13 1.64 -6.58
N SER A 56 8.53 1.51 -7.82
CA SER A 56 9.18 2.58 -8.57
C SER A 56 8.81 2.58 -10.04
N TYR A 57 8.89 3.76 -10.63
CA TYR A 57 8.84 4.01 -12.06
C TYR A 57 9.61 5.31 -12.37
N PHE A 58 9.80 5.63 -13.64
CA PHE A 58 10.46 6.86 -14.05
C PHE A 58 9.49 7.82 -14.73
N ASN A 59 9.32 9.00 -14.14
CA ASN A 59 8.56 10.11 -14.70
C ASN A 59 9.10 11.45 -14.18
N ASP A 60 9.75 12.22 -15.04
CA ASP A 60 10.26 13.56 -14.76
C ASP A 60 9.54 14.66 -15.57
N ASN A 61 8.39 14.32 -16.20
CA ASN A 61 7.61 15.27 -16.99
C ASN A 61 6.94 16.33 -16.09
N PRO A 62 7.31 17.63 -16.20
CA PRO A 62 6.73 18.68 -15.35
C PRO A 62 5.24 18.97 -15.65
N GLY A 63 4.73 18.48 -16.79
CA GLY A 63 3.31 18.58 -17.14
C GLY A 63 2.42 17.58 -16.42
N ASP A 64 2.99 16.47 -15.94
CA ASP A 64 2.25 15.43 -15.20
C ASP A 64 1.83 15.91 -13.81
N ILE A 65 0.60 15.57 -13.41
CA ILE A 65 0.06 15.92 -12.09
C ILE A 65 0.88 15.34 -10.93
N ARG A 66 1.52 14.18 -11.14
CA ARG A 66 2.37 13.51 -10.16
C ARG A 66 3.64 14.26 -9.83
N ASN A 67 4.01 15.23 -10.67
CA ASN A 67 5.17 16.09 -10.50
C ASN A 67 4.79 17.52 -10.07
N LYS A 68 3.56 17.74 -9.60
CA LYS A 68 3.05 19.04 -9.12
C LYS A 68 2.84 19.02 -7.61
N PRO A 69 3.72 19.66 -6.82
CA PRO A 69 3.67 19.60 -5.36
C PRO A 69 2.37 20.19 -4.79
N ASP A 70 1.82 21.24 -5.42
CA ASP A 70 0.65 21.97 -4.93
C ASP A 70 -0.66 21.17 -4.99
N ILE A 71 -0.68 20.08 -5.74
CA ILE A 71 -1.85 19.21 -5.91
C ILE A 71 -1.60 17.76 -5.45
N GLY A 72 -0.56 17.55 -4.63
CA GLY A 72 -0.27 16.23 -4.05
C GLY A 72 0.61 15.35 -4.92
N GLY A 73 1.42 15.92 -5.79
CA GLY A 73 2.47 15.17 -6.48
C GLY A 73 3.55 14.71 -5.54
N GLY A 74 4.31 13.71 -5.97
CA GLY A 74 5.41 13.09 -5.24
C GLY A 74 5.24 11.58 -5.08
N GLY A 75 6.36 10.89 -4.92
CA GLY A 75 6.41 9.44 -4.88
C GLY A 75 5.67 8.83 -3.68
N LEU A 76 5.70 9.50 -2.53
CA LEU A 76 5.06 9.00 -1.32
C LEU A 76 3.53 8.97 -1.44
N LEU A 77 2.93 10.04 -1.97
CA LEU A 77 1.47 10.10 -2.18
C LEU A 77 1.02 9.25 -3.36
N ASP A 78 1.80 9.17 -4.43
CA ASP A 78 1.40 8.44 -5.65
C ASP A 78 1.55 6.92 -5.50
N ILE A 79 2.71 6.43 -5.03
CA ILE A 79 3.01 5.00 -4.96
C ILE A 79 3.50 4.51 -3.58
N GLY A 80 4.06 5.35 -2.74
CA GLY A 80 4.42 5.00 -1.37
C GLY A 80 3.19 4.64 -0.52
N CYS A 81 2.05 5.29 -0.80
CA CYS A 81 0.77 4.98 -0.18
C CYS A 81 0.37 3.50 -0.34
N TYR A 82 0.74 2.86 -1.45
CA TYR A 82 0.53 1.41 -1.68
C TYR A 82 1.38 0.55 -0.76
N CYS A 83 2.66 0.88 -0.59
CA CYS A 83 3.58 0.15 0.31
C CYS A 83 3.12 0.23 1.78
N ILE A 84 2.63 1.41 2.20
CA ILE A 84 2.06 1.65 3.53
C ILE A 84 0.77 0.83 3.68
N SER A 85 -0.16 0.99 2.75
CA SER A 85 -1.44 0.28 2.71
C SER A 85 -1.25 -1.24 2.74
N PHE A 86 -0.28 -1.78 1.98
CA PHE A 86 0.05 -3.19 1.95
C PHE A 86 0.51 -3.70 3.31
N SER A 87 1.42 -3.00 3.95
CA SER A 87 1.96 -3.39 5.26
C SER A 87 0.87 -3.40 6.33
N ARG A 88 0.04 -2.36 6.41
CA ARG A 88 -1.12 -2.27 7.31
C ARG A 88 -2.12 -3.41 7.05
N PHE A 89 -2.41 -3.68 5.78
CA PHE A 89 -3.32 -4.76 5.37
C PHE A 89 -2.81 -6.14 5.77
N ILE A 90 -1.52 -6.42 5.63
CA ILE A 90 -0.96 -7.75 5.95
C ILE A 90 -0.76 -7.93 7.45
N PHE A 91 -0.27 -6.91 8.20
CA PHE A 91 -0.16 -6.95 9.65
C PHE A 91 -1.52 -6.90 10.36
N ASP A 92 -2.58 -6.47 9.64
CA ASP A 92 -3.92 -6.24 10.20
C ASP A 92 -3.90 -5.30 11.41
N SER A 93 -3.06 -4.28 11.35
CA SER A 93 -2.83 -3.33 12.44
C SER A 93 -2.19 -2.03 11.93
N GLU A 94 -2.24 -1.01 12.76
CA GLU A 94 -1.55 0.25 12.51
C GLU A 94 -0.10 0.20 13.03
N PRO A 95 0.85 0.89 12.36
CA PRO A 95 2.20 1.03 12.91
C PRO A 95 2.18 1.93 14.16
N LYS A 96 3.08 1.67 15.10
CA LYS A 96 3.26 2.48 16.32
C LYS A 96 4.08 3.75 16.04
N ARG A 97 5.13 3.59 15.24
CA ARG A 97 6.03 4.68 14.86
C ARG A 97 6.69 4.41 13.52
N VAL A 98 7.18 5.49 12.90
CA VAL A 98 7.82 5.46 11.61
C VAL A 98 9.14 6.24 11.61
N CYS A 99 10.08 5.83 10.74
CA CYS A 99 11.30 6.56 10.46
C CYS A 99 11.55 6.55 8.95
N ALA A 100 11.96 7.70 8.38
CA ALA A 100 12.11 7.83 6.94
C ALA A 100 13.23 8.76 6.52
N THR A 101 13.74 8.53 5.29
CA THR A 101 14.53 9.46 4.51
C THR A 101 13.78 9.85 3.26
N ILE A 102 13.82 11.12 2.89
CA ILE A 102 13.14 11.66 1.71
C ILE A 102 14.10 12.50 0.91
N GLU A 103 14.22 12.18 -0.38
CA GLU A 103 14.95 12.98 -1.36
C GLU A 103 13.96 13.69 -2.28
N TYR A 104 14.10 15.00 -2.41
CA TYR A 104 13.27 15.83 -3.26
C TYR A 104 13.95 16.14 -4.59
N ASP A 105 13.16 16.17 -5.68
CA ASP A 105 13.63 16.67 -6.96
C ASP A 105 13.98 18.16 -6.85
N PRO A 106 15.18 18.62 -7.24
CA PRO A 106 15.58 20.01 -7.11
C PRO A 106 14.80 20.97 -8.01
N LYS A 107 14.20 20.47 -9.11
CA LYS A 107 13.42 21.27 -10.07
C LYS A 107 11.92 21.19 -9.77
N LEU A 108 11.40 19.97 -9.65
CA LEU A 108 9.96 19.69 -9.49
C LEU A 108 9.48 19.91 -8.04
N LYS A 109 10.40 19.86 -7.06
CA LYS A 109 10.10 20.04 -5.63
C LYS A 109 9.21 18.97 -5.02
N THR A 110 8.90 17.91 -5.76
CA THR A 110 8.21 16.72 -5.27
C THR A 110 9.22 15.72 -4.69
N ASP A 111 8.80 14.89 -3.75
CA ASP A 111 9.62 13.77 -3.26
C ASP A 111 9.76 12.73 -4.39
N ARG A 112 11.02 12.43 -4.76
CA ARG A 112 11.35 11.53 -5.84
C ARG A 112 11.86 10.17 -5.39
N LEU A 113 12.38 10.09 -4.16
CA LEU A 113 12.85 8.85 -3.53
C LEU A 113 12.54 8.90 -2.03
N VAL A 114 11.80 7.92 -1.54
CA VAL A 114 11.48 7.78 -0.12
C VAL A 114 11.82 6.36 0.31
N SER A 115 12.54 6.23 1.43
CA SER A 115 12.72 4.97 2.14
C SER A 115 12.25 5.12 3.57
N ALA A 116 11.42 4.18 4.04
CA ALA A 116 10.86 4.25 5.38
C ALA A 116 10.82 2.88 6.08
N VAL A 117 10.87 2.93 7.41
CA VAL A 117 10.61 1.79 8.30
C VAL A 117 9.41 2.12 9.16
N MET A 118 8.49 1.16 9.29
CA MET A 118 7.31 1.23 10.14
C MET A 118 7.36 0.12 11.17
N GLU A 119 7.22 0.44 12.45
CA GLU A 119 7.22 -0.53 13.55
C GLU A 119 5.78 -0.88 13.94
N PHE A 120 5.48 -2.18 13.97
CA PHE A 120 4.19 -2.76 14.37
C PHE A 120 4.36 -3.57 15.67
N ASP A 121 3.26 -3.93 16.32
CA ASP A 121 3.30 -4.77 17.54
C ASP A 121 4.04 -6.10 17.34
N LYS A 122 3.87 -6.72 16.18
CA LYS A 122 4.38 -8.07 15.90
C LYS A 122 5.61 -8.10 14.99
N GLY A 123 6.14 -6.94 14.60
CA GLY A 123 7.27 -6.87 13.68
C GLY A 123 7.46 -5.49 13.08
N ASN A 124 8.05 -5.45 11.90
CA ASN A 124 8.28 -4.20 11.18
C ASN A 124 8.03 -4.34 9.68
N SER A 125 7.92 -3.21 9.01
CA SER A 125 7.93 -3.15 7.56
C SER A 125 8.93 -2.10 7.10
N ALA A 126 9.61 -2.37 6.00
CA ALA A 126 10.45 -1.41 5.30
C ALA A 126 10.01 -1.28 3.85
N PHE A 127 10.01 -0.07 3.33
CA PHE A 127 9.74 0.14 1.91
C PHE A 127 10.62 1.21 1.29
N THR A 128 10.76 1.12 -0.03
CA THR A 128 11.28 2.20 -0.86
C THR A 128 10.29 2.48 -1.98
N CYS A 129 9.99 3.76 -2.23
CA CYS A 129 9.25 4.17 -3.40
C CYS A 129 9.97 5.30 -4.14
N SER A 130 9.81 5.34 -5.47
CA SER A 130 10.45 6.37 -6.28
C SER A 130 9.73 6.59 -7.60
N THR A 131 9.55 7.85 -7.96
CA THR A 131 9.07 8.28 -9.29
C THR A 131 10.21 8.58 -10.27
N GLN A 132 11.46 8.35 -9.88
CA GLN A 132 12.65 8.60 -10.73
C GLN A 132 13.68 7.45 -10.66
N LEU A 133 13.19 6.21 -10.56
CA LEU A 133 13.98 4.99 -10.72
C LEU A 133 13.41 4.14 -11.86
N THR A 134 14.12 3.09 -12.25
CA THR A 134 13.60 2.09 -13.19
C THR A 134 12.29 1.50 -12.66
N ASN A 135 11.40 1.08 -13.58
CA ASN A 135 10.15 0.41 -13.20
C ASN A 135 10.47 -0.91 -12.49
N HIS A 136 10.05 -0.99 -11.22
CA HIS A 136 10.24 -2.18 -10.41
C HIS A 136 9.24 -2.23 -9.26
N GLN A 137 8.72 -3.43 -9.00
CA GLN A 137 7.85 -3.70 -7.85
C GLN A 137 8.25 -5.02 -7.22
N TYR A 138 8.13 -5.13 -5.93
CA TYR A 138 8.11 -6.41 -5.23
C TYR A 138 7.49 -6.29 -3.85
N ALA A 139 7.04 -7.42 -3.30
CA ALA A 139 6.75 -7.59 -1.89
C ALA A 139 7.37 -8.88 -1.38
N LYS A 140 8.07 -8.81 -0.25
CA LYS A 140 8.62 -9.95 0.47
C LYS A 140 8.09 -9.95 1.89
N ILE A 141 7.47 -11.04 2.28
CA ILE A 141 6.83 -11.23 3.57
C ILE A 141 7.54 -12.38 4.28
N LEU A 142 8.17 -12.10 5.41
CA LEU A 142 9.01 -13.07 6.12
C LEU A 142 8.42 -13.36 7.50
N GLY A 143 8.30 -14.64 7.79
CA GLY A 143 7.88 -15.15 9.08
C GLY A 143 8.95 -16.06 9.71
N THR A 144 8.63 -16.65 10.85
CA THR A 144 9.56 -17.50 11.62
C THR A 144 9.81 -18.87 10.99
N LYS A 145 8.96 -19.31 10.03
CA LYS A 145 9.03 -20.64 9.40
C LYS A 145 9.02 -20.61 7.87
N GLY A 146 9.08 -19.42 7.28
CA GLY A 146 9.07 -19.28 5.84
C GLY A 146 8.96 -17.86 5.37
N ARG A 147 8.89 -17.70 4.05
CA ARG A 147 8.71 -16.42 3.38
C ARG A 147 7.79 -16.53 2.18
N ILE A 148 7.17 -15.42 1.83
CA ILE A 148 6.36 -15.27 0.61
C ILE A 148 6.98 -14.15 -0.22
N GLU A 149 7.05 -14.35 -1.55
CA GLU A 149 7.56 -13.37 -2.50
C GLU A 149 6.52 -13.12 -3.59
N ILE A 150 6.30 -11.84 -3.91
CA ILE A 150 5.42 -11.38 -4.98
C ILE A 150 6.22 -10.41 -5.85
N GLU A 151 6.34 -10.70 -7.15
CA GLU A 151 7.13 -9.89 -8.08
C GLU A 151 6.40 -8.58 -8.44
N VAL A 152 5.09 -8.65 -8.66
CA VAL A 152 4.26 -7.49 -9.03
C VAL A 152 3.04 -7.41 -8.11
N PRO A 153 3.20 -6.85 -6.90
CA PRO A 153 2.12 -6.83 -5.91
C PRO A 153 1.01 -5.82 -6.21
N PHE A 154 1.31 -4.70 -6.88
CA PHE A 154 0.39 -3.55 -6.95
C PHE A 154 -0.30 -3.40 -8.30
N THR A 155 0.44 -3.56 -9.40
CA THR A 155 -0.09 -3.37 -10.76
C THR A 155 0.27 -4.55 -11.67
N PRO A 156 -0.16 -5.80 -11.33
CA PRO A 156 0.02 -6.92 -12.24
C PRO A 156 -0.67 -6.63 -13.57
N ASP A 157 -0.06 -7.09 -14.65
CA ASP A 157 -0.63 -6.98 -15.99
C ASP A 157 -1.93 -7.81 -16.06
N PRO A 158 -3.06 -7.21 -16.46
CA PRO A 158 -4.34 -7.92 -16.53
C PRO A 158 -4.40 -9.05 -17.57
N GLU A 159 -3.47 -9.06 -18.54
CA GLU A 159 -3.40 -10.04 -19.62
C GLU A 159 -2.47 -11.22 -19.28
N THR A 160 -1.72 -11.15 -18.18
CA THR A 160 -0.77 -12.19 -17.78
C THR A 160 -1.07 -12.77 -16.42
N SER A 161 -0.68 -14.03 -16.19
CA SER A 161 -0.86 -14.70 -14.90
C SER A 161 0.03 -14.05 -13.84
N ALA A 162 -0.56 -13.69 -12.70
CA ALA A 162 0.18 -13.30 -11.51
C ALA A 162 0.61 -14.52 -10.70
N LYS A 163 1.63 -14.36 -9.85
CA LYS A 163 2.15 -15.47 -9.04
C LYS A 163 2.60 -15.05 -7.65
N ILE A 164 2.47 -15.99 -6.72
CA ILE A 164 3.06 -15.94 -5.38
C ILE A 164 4.04 -17.11 -5.24
N LEU A 165 5.22 -16.85 -4.73
CA LEU A 165 6.21 -17.86 -4.36
C LEU A 165 6.22 -18.01 -2.83
N LEU A 166 5.94 -19.21 -2.35
CA LEU A 166 6.04 -19.58 -0.94
C LEU A 166 7.29 -20.46 -0.75
N HIS A 167 8.09 -20.14 0.26
CA HIS A 167 9.23 -20.95 0.70
C HIS A 167 9.13 -21.20 2.19
N ASN A 168 9.12 -22.47 2.59
CA ASN A 168 9.11 -22.91 3.99
C ASN A 168 9.82 -24.27 4.13
N ASP A 169 9.75 -24.89 5.31
CA ASP A 169 10.38 -26.19 5.58
C ASP A 169 9.85 -27.32 4.66
N GLY A 170 8.66 -27.15 4.09
CA GLY A 170 8.08 -28.08 3.09
C GLY A 170 8.63 -27.88 1.68
N GLY A 171 9.55 -26.93 1.45
CA GLY A 171 10.12 -26.60 0.16
C GLY A 171 9.57 -25.30 -0.45
N SER A 172 9.67 -25.21 -1.77
CA SER A 172 9.17 -24.05 -2.55
C SER A 172 7.90 -24.42 -3.30
N ARG A 173 6.89 -23.55 -3.23
CA ARG A 173 5.62 -23.71 -3.92
C ARG A 173 5.23 -22.42 -4.64
N GLU A 174 4.80 -22.56 -5.89
CA GLU A 174 4.24 -21.48 -6.69
C GLU A 174 2.73 -21.56 -6.69
N PHE A 175 2.06 -20.41 -6.55
CA PHE A 175 0.62 -20.24 -6.75
C PHE A 175 0.43 -19.31 -7.94
N LEU A 176 -0.20 -19.80 -8.98
CA LEU A 176 -0.55 -19.04 -10.18
C LEU A 176 -2.00 -18.55 -10.08
N PHE A 177 -2.23 -17.37 -10.62
CA PHE A 177 -3.54 -16.74 -10.70
C PHE A 177 -3.83 -16.41 -12.16
N ASP A 178 -5.02 -16.75 -12.62
CA ASP A 178 -5.45 -16.42 -13.97
C ASP A 178 -5.40 -14.91 -14.21
N PRO A 179 -5.16 -14.49 -15.46
CA PRO A 179 -5.24 -13.08 -15.86
C PRO A 179 -6.55 -12.45 -15.37
N CYS A 180 -6.47 -11.29 -14.73
CA CYS A 180 -7.64 -10.58 -14.29
C CYS A 180 -7.41 -9.07 -14.17
N ASP A 181 -8.43 -8.30 -14.50
CA ASP A 181 -8.41 -6.85 -14.30
C ASP A 181 -8.89 -6.49 -12.88
N GLN A 182 -7.96 -6.12 -12.03
CA GLN A 182 -8.22 -5.70 -10.65
C GLN A 182 -9.07 -4.43 -10.54
N TYR A 183 -9.06 -3.56 -11.55
CA TYR A 183 -9.91 -2.37 -11.60
C TYR A 183 -11.37 -2.74 -11.83
N THR A 184 -11.63 -3.68 -12.73
CA THR A 184 -12.97 -4.26 -12.93
C THR A 184 -13.46 -4.92 -11.65
N LEU A 185 -12.64 -5.76 -10.99
CA LEU A 185 -13.00 -6.38 -9.72
C LEU A 185 -13.35 -5.37 -8.64
N GLN A 186 -12.57 -4.29 -8.52
CA GLN A 186 -12.86 -3.20 -7.59
C GLN A 186 -14.20 -2.53 -7.89
N GLY A 187 -14.44 -2.19 -9.16
CA GLY A 187 -15.67 -1.54 -9.61
C GLY A 187 -16.91 -2.41 -9.36
N GLU A 188 -16.82 -3.71 -9.65
CA GLU A 188 -17.88 -4.68 -9.39
C GLU A 188 -18.19 -4.80 -7.90
N MET A 189 -17.16 -4.99 -7.04
CA MET A 189 -17.37 -5.12 -5.60
C MET A 189 -17.97 -3.84 -4.99
N PHE A 190 -17.55 -2.68 -5.45
CA PHE A 190 -18.14 -1.42 -5.01
C PHE A 190 -19.59 -1.27 -5.46
N SER A 191 -19.89 -1.63 -6.71
CA SER A 191 -21.25 -1.63 -7.26
C SER A 191 -22.17 -2.59 -6.50
N GLN A 192 -21.68 -3.79 -6.18
CA GLN A 192 -22.43 -4.75 -5.37
C GLN A 192 -22.71 -4.25 -3.95
N ALA A 193 -21.74 -3.52 -3.34
CA ALA A 193 -21.96 -2.92 -2.04
C ALA A 193 -23.07 -1.85 -2.06
N ILE A 194 -23.23 -1.11 -3.18
CA ILE A 194 -24.32 -0.15 -3.37
C ILE A 194 -25.64 -0.88 -3.57
N ILE A 195 -25.69 -1.84 -4.51
CA ILE A 195 -26.91 -2.57 -4.89
C ILE A 195 -27.51 -3.32 -3.69
N ASN A 196 -26.66 -3.98 -2.90
CA ASN A 196 -27.07 -4.82 -1.78
C ASN A 196 -27.08 -4.07 -0.43
N ASP A 197 -26.80 -2.77 -0.43
CA ASP A 197 -26.66 -1.93 0.77
C ASP A 197 -25.73 -2.54 1.84
N THR A 198 -24.63 -3.15 1.41
CA THR A 198 -23.62 -3.73 2.31
C THR A 198 -22.46 -2.74 2.56
N LYS A 199 -21.57 -3.09 3.48
CA LYS A 199 -20.34 -2.34 3.70
C LYS A 199 -19.42 -2.46 2.49
N VAL A 200 -18.71 -1.38 2.16
CA VAL A 200 -17.62 -1.41 1.16
C VAL A 200 -16.44 -2.26 1.68
N PHE A 201 -15.67 -2.83 0.77
CA PHE A 201 -14.56 -3.71 1.10
C PHE A 201 -13.47 -3.02 1.94
N THR A 202 -13.14 -1.77 1.59
CA THR A 202 -12.18 -0.95 2.33
C THR A 202 -12.90 0.29 2.87
N PRO A 203 -13.25 0.33 4.19
CA PRO A 203 -13.91 1.49 4.78
C PRO A 203 -13.05 2.74 4.66
N PHE A 204 -13.68 3.92 4.59
CA PHE A 204 -12.96 5.19 4.49
C PHE A 204 -12.04 5.47 5.68
N ASP A 205 -12.31 4.88 6.84
CA ASP A 205 -11.44 4.92 8.02
C ASP A 205 -10.03 4.38 7.71
N ASP A 206 -9.92 3.37 6.82
CA ASP A 206 -8.64 2.84 6.36
C ASP A 206 -7.85 3.89 5.56
N ALA A 207 -8.51 4.66 4.70
CA ALA A 207 -7.90 5.76 3.94
C ALA A 207 -7.38 6.87 4.89
N VAL A 208 -8.18 7.21 5.91
CA VAL A 208 -7.78 8.19 6.93
C VAL A 208 -6.56 7.72 7.71
N ALA A 209 -6.54 6.45 8.12
CA ALA A 209 -5.39 5.86 8.81
C ALA A 209 -4.14 5.80 7.90
N ASN A 210 -4.30 5.44 6.62
CA ASN A 210 -3.20 5.46 5.65
C ASN A 210 -2.60 6.87 5.50
N MET A 211 -3.44 7.88 5.38
CA MET A 211 -3.02 9.28 5.27
C MET A 211 -2.30 9.76 6.55
N LYS A 212 -2.71 9.29 7.73
CA LYS A 212 -2.00 9.59 8.99
C LYS A 212 -0.56 9.09 8.95
N VAL A 213 -0.35 7.86 8.47
CA VAL A 213 1.00 7.28 8.33
C VAL A 213 1.83 8.09 7.34
N ILE A 214 1.26 8.48 6.20
CA ILE A 214 1.93 9.32 5.19
C ILE A 214 2.42 10.64 5.80
N ASP A 215 1.56 11.36 6.52
CA ASP A 215 1.93 12.62 7.18
C ASP A 215 3.08 12.42 8.19
N LYS A 216 3.06 11.31 8.94
CA LYS A 216 4.11 10.96 9.90
C LYS A 216 5.43 10.60 9.22
N ILE A 217 5.39 10.00 8.04
CA ILE A 217 6.57 9.75 7.22
C ILE A 217 7.16 11.07 6.70
N PHE A 218 6.35 12.00 6.24
CA PHE A 218 6.83 13.35 5.88
C PHE A 218 7.43 14.09 7.07
N GLU A 219 6.83 14.00 8.26
CA GLU A 219 7.36 14.57 9.50
C GLU A 219 8.73 13.95 9.85
N SER A 220 8.84 12.62 9.74
CA SER A 220 10.10 11.90 9.99
C SER A 220 11.20 12.31 9.00
N GLY A 221 10.88 12.39 7.71
CA GLY A 221 11.83 12.80 6.68
C GLY A 221 12.38 14.23 6.89
N LYS A 222 11.58 15.13 7.49
CA LYS A 222 12.01 16.49 7.83
C LYS A 222 12.87 16.54 9.08
N THR A 223 12.59 15.70 10.07
CA THR A 223 13.24 15.77 11.40
C THR A 223 14.40 14.79 11.55
N GLY A 224 14.48 13.75 10.71
CA GLY A 224 15.42 12.65 10.83
C GLY A 224 15.19 11.77 12.06
N LYS A 225 13.98 11.80 12.65
CA LYS A 225 13.65 11.11 13.89
C LYS A 225 12.54 10.08 13.69
N TRP A 226 12.46 9.12 14.62
CA TRP A 226 11.26 8.30 14.78
C TRP A 226 10.09 9.17 15.22
N ILE A 227 8.93 8.97 14.57
CA ILE A 227 7.69 9.71 14.86
C ILE A 227 6.62 8.71 15.26
N GLU A 228 6.02 8.92 16.43
CA GLU A 228 4.89 8.13 16.94
C GLU A 228 3.59 8.46 16.16
N LEU A 229 2.69 7.45 16.01
CA LEU A 229 1.41 7.63 15.33
C LEU A 229 0.27 7.95 16.27
#